data_9e2fbbf1f4c6d44935b67db87794dfbf
#
_entry.id   9e2fbbf1f4c6d44935b67db87794dfbf
#
_cell.length_a   1.000
_cell.length_b   1.000
_cell.length_c   1.000
_cell.angle_alpha   90.00
_cell.angle_beta   90.00
_cell.angle_gamma   90.00
#
_symmetry.space_group_name_H-M   'P 1'
#
loop_
_entity.id
_entity.type
_entity.pdbx_description
1 polymer ?
#
loop_
_entity_poly.entity_id
_entity_poly.type
_entity_poly.pdbx_seq_one_letter_code
_entity_poly.pdbx_strand_id
1 'polypeptide(L)'
;MNKPITYAYIETTNHCNLACSFCNRDEVIGALQHMPLEKYREMLEGLKHHPIKEAKLMGMGEPMLHPHFDEICKIFKEYFPDAFLIVATNCQYPIKPGTRLGDRFQESMKYIDLLYFSIDGYKESYERDRSPAKWGRLMKFLEDFKHMNRYNCRVTCNYVVNPDNVQDIKTIQDEIVDIYNLEELRLNIAQNWSEDESMPGGYTQEDIKYLKDVWSQNIKGKDKWDYQDCFWVNEGIYTTVEGHVKMCCMNTGAEPFGNLFENSIDEIRLTEDYQNVKVGCNTNNPTSHCKNCSYKELAPMLTTIKNG
;
A
#
# COMPACT_ATOMS: atom_id res chain seq x y z
N MET A 1 20.10 -19.00 -9.01
CA MET A 1 19.97 -17.65 -9.60
C MET A 1 18.75 -16.97 -9.02
N ASN A 2 18.82 -15.68 -8.74
CA ASN A 2 17.67 -14.91 -8.32
C ASN A 2 16.68 -14.76 -9.50
N LYS A 3 15.38 -14.90 -9.24
CA LYS A 3 14.37 -14.53 -10.24
C LYS A 3 14.43 -13.02 -10.49
N PRO A 4 14.07 -12.54 -11.69
CA PRO A 4 13.99 -11.11 -11.94
C PRO A 4 12.92 -10.46 -11.05
N ILE A 5 13.10 -9.18 -10.73
CA ILE A 5 12.09 -8.41 -10.01
C ILE A 5 10.96 -8.06 -10.98
N THR A 6 9.74 -8.37 -10.59
CA THR A 6 8.53 -8.08 -11.38
C THR A 6 7.57 -7.15 -10.65
N TYR A 7 7.82 -6.90 -9.37
CA TYR A 7 6.95 -6.17 -8.46
C TYR A 7 7.73 -5.17 -7.60
N ALA A 8 7.34 -3.91 -7.63
CA ALA A 8 8.03 -2.86 -6.88
C ALA A 8 7.08 -2.01 -6.05
N TYR A 9 7.38 -1.84 -4.75
CA TYR A 9 6.83 -0.75 -3.94
C TYR A 9 7.90 0.31 -3.80
N ILE A 10 7.58 1.54 -4.18
CA ILE A 10 8.52 2.66 -4.19
C ILE A 10 7.93 3.77 -3.35
N GLU A 11 8.57 4.05 -2.24
CA GLU A 11 8.24 5.19 -1.41
C GLU A 11 8.95 6.43 -1.94
N THR A 12 8.20 7.38 -2.45
CA THR A 12 8.74 8.65 -2.99
C THR A 12 8.72 9.78 -1.97
N THR A 13 8.02 9.58 -0.85
CA THR A 13 7.94 10.52 0.27
C THR A 13 7.54 9.78 1.54
N ASN A 14 8.10 10.16 2.67
CA ASN A 14 7.65 9.75 4.00
C ASN A 14 6.84 10.86 4.72
N HIS A 15 6.58 11.99 4.05
CA HIS A 15 5.63 12.98 4.54
C HIS A 15 4.22 12.43 4.46
N CYS A 16 3.50 12.46 5.59
CA CYS A 16 2.08 12.18 5.65
C CYS A 16 1.39 13.22 6.53
N ASN A 17 0.20 13.64 6.15
CA ASN A 17 -0.62 14.57 6.93
C ASN A 17 -1.60 13.87 7.87
N LEU A 18 -1.47 12.54 8.03
CA LEU A 18 -2.26 11.73 8.95
C LEU A 18 -1.35 10.94 9.90
N ALA A 19 -1.93 10.52 11.03
CA ALA A 19 -1.38 9.61 12.03
C ALA A 19 -2.45 8.53 12.33
N CYS A 20 -2.66 7.64 11.34
CA CYS A 20 -3.68 6.59 11.44
C CYS A 20 -3.37 5.62 12.58
N SER A 21 -4.40 5.19 13.34
CA SER A 21 -4.26 4.35 14.52
C SER A 21 -3.59 2.98 14.27
N PHE A 22 -3.65 2.50 13.03
CA PHE A 22 -3.08 1.21 12.59
C PHE A 22 -1.76 1.38 11.80
N CYS A 23 -1.16 2.56 11.76
CA CYS A 23 0.06 2.83 11.01
C CYS A 23 1.26 2.97 11.97
N ASN A 24 2.29 2.18 11.74
CA ASN A 24 3.54 2.24 12.53
C ASN A 24 4.55 3.26 11.98
N ARG A 25 4.10 4.20 11.16
CA ARG A 25 4.97 5.19 10.48
C ARG A 25 5.96 5.86 11.45
N ASP A 26 5.47 6.38 12.56
CA ASP A 26 6.30 7.17 13.50
C ASP A 26 7.37 6.33 14.22
N GLU A 27 7.25 5.00 14.17
CA GLU A 27 8.23 4.05 14.73
C GLU A 27 9.35 3.71 13.73
N VAL A 28 9.09 3.83 12.42
CA VAL A 28 9.97 3.27 11.38
C VAL A 28 10.57 4.29 10.41
N ILE A 29 10.10 5.54 10.42
CA ILE A 29 10.65 6.58 9.53
C ILE A 29 11.82 7.32 10.21
N GLY A 30 12.77 7.74 9.37
CA GLY A 30 13.80 8.70 9.75
C GLY A 30 13.32 10.16 9.61
N ALA A 31 14.22 11.04 9.18
CA ALA A 31 13.86 12.43 8.89
C ALA A 31 12.82 12.54 7.79
N LEU A 32 11.89 13.48 7.95
CA LEU A 32 10.87 13.73 6.94
C LEU A 32 11.50 14.28 5.65
N GLN A 33 11.21 13.63 4.53
CA GLN A 33 11.73 14.05 3.23
C GLN A 33 10.86 13.62 2.06
N HIS A 34 11.06 14.29 0.96
CA HIS A 34 10.62 13.90 -0.37
C HIS A 34 11.83 13.42 -1.17
N MET A 35 11.70 12.34 -1.92
CA MET A 35 12.77 11.86 -2.79
C MET A 35 13.03 12.89 -3.92
N PRO A 36 14.24 13.43 -4.06
CA PRO A 36 14.55 14.31 -5.19
C PRO A 36 14.36 13.56 -6.54
N LEU A 37 13.91 14.26 -7.57
CA LEU A 37 13.64 13.65 -8.88
C LEU A 37 14.88 12.97 -9.49
N GLU A 38 16.07 13.54 -9.24
CA GLU A 38 17.34 12.96 -9.68
C GLU A 38 17.58 11.59 -9.00
N LYS A 39 17.32 11.51 -7.70
CA LYS A 39 17.44 10.26 -6.95
C LYS A 39 16.38 9.24 -7.36
N TYR A 40 15.17 9.71 -7.66
CA TYR A 40 14.14 8.84 -8.21
C TYR A 40 14.54 8.25 -9.57
N ARG A 41 15.09 9.07 -10.48
CA ARG A 41 15.62 8.59 -11.77
C ARG A 41 16.78 7.62 -11.58
N GLU A 42 17.71 7.90 -10.66
CA GLU A 42 18.84 7.02 -10.33
C GLU A 42 18.33 5.63 -9.85
N MET A 43 17.33 5.62 -8.96
CA MET A 43 16.69 4.38 -8.50
C MET A 43 16.04 3.59 -9.64
N LEU A 44 15.25 4.24 -10.50
CA LEU A 44 14.60 3.57 -11.63
C LEU A 44 15.61 3.09 -12.67
N GLU A 45 16.69 3.82 -12.90
CA GLU A 45 17.80 3.41 -13.76
C GLU A 45 18.43 2.11 -13.25
N GLY A 46 18.62 1.99 -11.93
CA GLY A 46 19.08 0.75 -11.29
C GLY A 46 18.13 -0.43 -11.43
N LEU A 47 16.83 -0.17 -11.61
CA LEU A 47 15.80 -1.20 -11.75
C LEU A 47 15.45 -1.53 -13.22
N LYS A 48 15.88 -0.74 -14.20
CA LYS A 48 15.42 -0.83 -15.62
C LYS A 48 15.68 -2.18 -16.30
N HIS A 49 16.65 -2.95 -15.81
CA HIS A 49 16.99 -4.27 -16.34
C HIS A 49 16.05 -5.38 -15.85
N HIS A 50 15.21 -5.08 -14.89
CA HIS A 50 14.20 -5.99 -14.38
C HIS A 50 12.85 -5.77 -15.09
N PRO A 51 12.12 -6.84 -15.44
CA PRO A 51 10.83 -6.73 -16.10
C PRO A 51 9.73 -6.37 -15.10
N ILE A 52 9.76 -5.14 -14.58
CA ILE A 52 8.73 -4.66 -13.66
C ILE A 52 7.36 -4.71 -14.37
N LYS A 53 6.44 -5.49 -13.83
CA LYS A 53 5.07 -5.65 -14.34
C LYS A 53 4.08 -4.79 -13.59
N GLU A 54 4.32 -4.60 -12.29
CA GLU A 54 3.48 -3.80 -11.42
C GLU A 54 4.34 -3.00 -10.45
N ALA A 55 3.99 -1.73 -10.27
CA ALA A 55 4.59 -0.92 -9.21
C ALA A 55 3.52 -0.17 -8.41
N LYS A 56 3.83 0.07 -7.15
CA LYS A 56 3.01 0.88 -6.26
C LYS A 56 3.82 2.05 -5.73
N LEU A 57 3.34 3.26 -5.99
CA LEU A 57 3.83 4.46 -5.32
C LEU A 57 3.06 4.61 -4.01
N MET A 58 3.61 4.04 -2.98
CA MET A 58 3.09 4.08 -1.61
C MET A 58 4.17 3.64 -0.63
N GLY A 59 4.01 4.00 0.61
CA GLY A 59 4.93 3.67 1.70
C GLY A 59 4.41 4.27 3.00
N MET A 60 5.28 4.83 3.80
CA MET A 60 4.93 5.49 5.07
C MET A 60 4.36 6.90 4.87
N GLY A 61 4.56 7.51 3.71
CA GLY A 61 4.03 8.83 3.37
C GLY A 61 2.74 8.81 2.56
N GLU A 62 2.21 10.01 2.32
CA GLU A 62 1.11 10.27 1.38
C GLU A 62 1.70 10.71 0.04
N PRO A 63 1.64 9.90 -1.03
CA PRO A 63 2.31 10.22 -2.30
C PRO A 63 1.86 11.56 -2.90
N MET A 64 0.59 11.93 -2.78
CA MET A 64 0.07 13.18 -3.33
C MET A 64 0.62 14.43 -2.61
N LEU A 65 1.31 14.30 -1.47
CA LEU A 65 2.03 15.41 -0.83
C LEU A 65 3.39 15.68 -1.46
N HIS A 66 3.90 14.77 -2.30
CA HIS A 66 5.16 15.04 -3.00
C HIS A 66 5.03 16.26 -3.92
N PRO A 67 5.93 17.26 -3.81
CA PRO A 67 5.83 18.50 -4.61
C PRO A 67 5.77 18.26 -6.12
N HIS A 68 6.44 17.22 -6.59
CA HIS A 68 6.55 16.82 -7.99
C HIS A 68 5.81 15.52 -8.31
N PHE A 69 4.64 15.30 -7.68
CA PHE A 69 3.91 14.02 -7.82
C PHE A 69 3.59 13.68 -9.29
N ASP A 70 3.18 14.67 -10.10
CA ASP A 70 2.87 14.44 -11.52
C ASP A 70 4.11 13.99 -12.30
N GLU A 71 5.26 14.60 -12.00
CA GLU A 71 6.54 14.24 -12.61
C GLU A 71 6.99 12.83 -12.16
N ILE A 72 6.78 12.47 -10.90
CA ILE A 72 7.05 11.12 -10.37
C ILE A 72 6.28 10.07 -11.20
N CYS A 73 4.97 10.26 -11.39
CA CYS A 73 4.15 9.33 -12.16
C CYS A 73 4.60 9.26 -13.63
N LYS A 74 4.91 10.40 -14.23
CA LYS A 74 5.41 10.49 -15.61
C LYS A 74 6.74 9.78 -15.76
N ILE A 75 7.73 10.10 -14.92
CA ILE A 75 9.06 9.50 -14.92
C ILE A 75 8.97 7.97 -14.79
N PHE A 76 8.10 7.45 -13.91
CA PHE A 76 7.92 6.01 -13.80
C PHE A 76 7.57 5.39 -15.15
N LYS A 77 6.60 5.94 -15.87
CA LYS A 77 6.17 5.43 -17.18
C LYS A 77 7.19 5.65 -18.29
N GLU A 78 8.12 6.61 -18.15
CA GLU A 78 9.26 6.76 -19.06
C GLU A 78 10.21 5.56 -18.97
N TYR A 79 10.43 5.01 -17.77
CA TYR A 79 11.29 3.84 -17.53
C TYR A 79 10.57 2.50 -17.75
N PHE A 80 9.30 2.43 -17.37
CA PHE A 80 8.49 1.21 -17.39
C PHE A 80 7.12 1.46 -18.06
N PRO A 81 7.09 1.69 -19.38
CA PRO A 81 5.86 2.09 -20.07
C PRO A 81 4.72 1.07 -19.96
N ASP A 82 5.06 -0.23 -19.94
CA ASP A 82 4.09 -1.33 -19.89
C ASP A 82 3.76 -1.79 -18.46
N ALA A 83 4.46 -1.28 -17.46
CA ALA A 83 4.19 -1.66 -16.07
C ALA A 83 2.89 -1.01 -15.56
N PHE A 84 2.10 -1.79 -14.83
CA PHE A 84 0.87 -1.33 -14.20
C PHE A 84 1.20 -0.48 -12.96
N LEU A 85 0.88 0.81 -13.01
CA LEU A 85 1.19 1.76 -11.94
C LEU A 85 0.00 1.96 -11.02
N ILE A 86 0.20 1.64 -9.73
CA ILE A 86 -0.77 1.81 -8.66
C ILE A 86 -0.33 2.95 -7.74
N VAL A 87 -1.25 3.79 -7.35
CA VAL A 87 -1.04 4.82 -6.32
C VAL A 87 -2.10 4.67 -5.24
N ALA A 88 -1.72 4.84 -3.98
CA ALA A 88 -2.67 4.94 -2.88
C ALA A 88 -2.67 6.36 -2.30
N THR A 89 -3.84 6.90 -1.99
CA THR A 89 -3.98 8.20 -1.33
C THR A 89 -4.96 8.15 -0.18
N ASN A 90 -4.69 8.92 0.85
CA ASN A 90 -5.56 9.10 2.01
C ASN A 90 -6.72 10.07 1.75
N CYS A 91 -6.81 10.67 0.57
CA CYS A 91 -7.85 11.61 0.14
C CYS A 91 -7.96 12.88 1.02
N GLN A 92 -6.92 13.19 1.80
CA GLN A 92 -6.89 14.34 2.70
C GLN A 92 -5.99 15.48 2.19
N TYR A 93 -5.79 15.54 0.86
CA TYR A 93 -5.01 16.62 0.28
C TYR A 93 -5.63 18.00 0.56
N PRO A 94 -4.86 18.99 1.05
CA PRO A 94 -5.36 20.31 1.38
C PRO A 94 -5.64 21.14 0.11
N ILE A 95 -6.89 21.13 -0.37
CA ILE A 95 -7.32 21.93 -1.51
C ILE A 95 -7.46 23.39 -1.06
N LYS A 96 -6.68 24.29 -1.66
CA LYS A 96 -6.72 25.72 -1.34
C LYS A 96 -8.04 26.36 -1.80
N PRO A 97 -8.55 27.40 -1.10
CA PRO A 97 -9.69 28.16 -1.58
C PRO A 97 -9.47 28.69 -3.01
N GLY A 98 -10.46 28.52 -3.87
CA GLY A 98 -10.40 28.96 -5.26
C GLY A 98 -9.65 28.03 -6.21
N THR A 99 -9.09 26.91 -5.72
CA THR A 99 -8.47 25.87 -6.55
C THR A 99 -9.27 24.58 -6.52
N ARG A 100 -9.04 23.71 -7.50
CA ARG A 100 -9.61 22.36 -7.58
C ARG A 100 -8.50 21.30 -7.47
N LEU A 101 -8.88 20.10 -7.12
CA LEU A 101 -7.97 18.96 -7.09
C LEU A 101 -7.29 18.75 -8.46
N GLY A 102 -8.06 18.89 -9.54
CA GLY A 102 -7.57 18.74 -10.92
C GLY A 102 -6.48 19.74 -11.31
N ASP A 103 -6.46 20.93 -10.74
CA ASP A 103 -5.41 21.94 -11.01
C ASP A 103 -4.02 21.40 -10.63
N ARG A 104 -3.97 20.43 -9.74
CA ARG A 104 -2.72 19.85 -9.23
C ARG A 104 -2.45 18.44 -9.74
N PHE A 105 -3.47 17.62 -9.95
CA PHE A 105 -3.30 16.17 -10.17
C PHE A 105 -3.87 15.65 -11.50
N GLN A 106 -4.39 16.53 -12.36
CA GLN A 106 -4.99 16.10 -13.63
C GLN A 106 -3.96 15.40 -14.54
N GLU A 107 -2.72 15.89 -14.54
CA GLU A 107 -1.67 15.32 -15.38
C GLU A 107 -1.25 13.93 -14.93
N SER A 108 -1.17 13.68 -13.62
CA SER A 108 -0.79 12.36 -13.10
C SER A 108 -1.77 11.25 -13.50
N MET A 109 -3.05 11.58 -13.67
CA MET A 109 -4.08 10.62 -14.10
C MET A 109 -3.80 9.96 -15.45
N LYS A 110 -2.95 10.55 -16.29
CA LYS A 110 -2.52 9.96 -17.58
C LYS A 110 -1.61 8.75 -17.41
N TYR A 111 -0.95 8.66 -16.25
CA TYR A 111 0.13 7.70 -15.99
C TYR A 111 -0.27 6.64 -14.97
N ILE A 112 -1.31 6.88 -14.18
CA ILE A 112 -1.78 5.96 -13.13
C ILE A 112 -2.80 5.01 -13.75
N ASP A 113 -2.58 3.71 -13.56
CA ASP A 113 -3.52 2.68 -14.02
C ASP A 113 -4.58 2.37 -12.96
N LEU A 114 -4.21 2.48 -11.67
CA LEU A 114 -5.12 2.23 -10.56
C LEU A 114 -4.83 3.17 -9.39
N LEU A 115 -5.86 3.87 -8.93
CA LEU A 115 -5.80 4.74 -7.77
C LEU A 115 -6.62 4.15 -6.62
N TYR A 116 -5.98 3.90 -5.49
CA TYR A 116 -6.65 3.49 -4.26
C TYR A 116 -7.03 4.72 -3.43
N PHE A 117 -8.30 4.86 -3.13
CA PHE A 117 -8.79 5.76 -2.09
C PHE A 117 -8.86 5.02 -0.77
N SER A 118 -8.05 5.42 0.19
CA SER A 118 -7.97 4.80 1.49
C SER A 118 -9.04 5.39 2.42
N ILE A 119 -10.17 4.71 2.54
CA ILE A 119 -11.36 5.16 3.29
C ILE A 119 -11.80 4.03 4.22
N ASP A 120 -11.43 4.10 5.51
CA ASP A 120 -11.61 3.03 6.49
C ASP A 120 -12.66 3.42 7.54
N GLY A 121 -13.92 3.42 7.16
CA GLY A 121 -15.03 3.76 8.04
C GLY A 121 -15.87 4.93 7.55
N TYR A 122 -16.95 5.21 8.25
CA TYR A 122 -17.93 6.24 7.93
C TYR A 122 -17.94 7.33 9.01
N LYS A 123 -17.74 8.58 8.61
CA LYS A 123 -17.72 9.76 9.49
C LYS A 123 -16.83 9.58 10.72
N GLU A 124 -17.42 9.26 11.87
CA GLU A 124 -16.74 9.21 13.17
C GLU A 124 -15.66 8.11 13.19
N SER A 125 -15.94 6.94 12.69
CA SER A 125 -14.96 5.84 12.62
C SER A 125 -13.82 6.19 11.68
N TYR A 126 -14.10 6.81 10.53
CA TYR A 126 -13.08 7.32 9.61
C TYR A 126 -12.16 8.36 10.28
N GLU A 127 -12.75 9.38 10.94
CA GLU A 127 -11.97 10.43 11.61
C GLU A 127 -11.17 9.91 12.81
N ARG A 128 -11.69 8.90 13.50
CA ARG A 128 -11.00 8.22 14.60
C ARG A 128 -9.79 7.44 14.08
N ASP A 129 -10.00 6.58 13.11
CA ASP A 129 -8.99 5.61 12.65
C ASP A 129 -7.92 6.27 11.79
N ARG A 130 -8.28 7.36 11.09
CA ARG A 130 -7.37 8.12 10.22
C ARG A 130 -7.05 9.52 10.76
N SER A 131 -6.96 9.68 12.08
CA SER A 131 -6.63 10.99 12.70
C SER A 131 -5.41 11.66 12.08
N PRO A 132 -5.41 12.98 11.89
CA PRO A 132 -6.47 13.98 12.08
C PRO A 132 -7.34 14.22 10.84
N ALA A 133 -7.66 13.19 10.07
CA ALA A 133 -8.53 13.31 8.91
C ALA A 133 -9.85 13.97 9.25
N LYS A 134 -10.48 14.60 8.23
CA LYS A 134 -11.80 15.21 8.35
C LYS A 134 -12.72 14.69 7.27
N TRP A 135 -13.88 14.17 7.67
CA TRP A 135 -14.89 13.66 6.74
C TRP A 135 -15.29 14.71 5.69
N GLY A 136 -15.50 15.96 6.11
CA GLY A 136 -15.82 17.04 5.19
C GLY A 136 -14.72 17.32 4.14
N ARG A 137 -13.45 17.07 4.48
CA ARG A 137 -12.35 17.20 3.52
C ARG A 137 -12.34 16.02 2.53
N LEU A 138 -12.61 14.82 3.01
CA LEU A 138 -12.81 13.64 2.14
C LEU A 138 -13.92 13.89 1.13
N MET A 139 -15.10 14.35 1.59
CA MET A 139 -16.23 14.62 0.71
C MET A 139 -15.89 15.68 -0.34
N LYS A 140 -15.19 16.75 0.06
CA LYS A 140 -14.72 17.75 -0.89
C LYS A 140 -13.73 17.16 -1.91
N PHE A 141 -12.82 16.30 -1.49
CA PHE A 141 -11.89 15.62 -2.38
C PHE A 141 -12.66 14.76 -3.41
N LEU A 142 -13.62 13.97 -2.96
CA LEU A 142 -14.41 13.10 -3.84
C LEU A 142 -15.25 13.92 -4.84
N GLU A 143 -15.86 15.00 -4.40
CA GLU A 143 -16.60 15.92 -5.29
C GLU A 143 -15.70 16.56 -6.35
N ASP A 144 -14.53 17.06 -5.96
CA ASP A 144 -13.57 17.61 -6.92
C ASP A 144 -13.06 16.53 -7.88
N PHE A 145 -12.78 15.33 -7.37
CA PHE A 145 -12.29 14.19 -8.17
C PHE A 145 -13.31 13.71 -9.20
N LYS A 146 -14.61 13.76 -8.89
CA LYS A 146 -15.70 13.42 -9.80
C LYS A 146 -15.66 14.22 -11.11
N HIS A 147 -15.13 15.44 -11.04
CA HIS A 147 -15.01 16.34 -12.20
C HIS A 147 -13.67 16.23 -12.94
N MET A 148 -12.74 15.40 -12.46
CA MET A 148 -11.48 15.17 -13.14
C MET A 148 -11.63 14.18 -14.28
N ASN A 149 -10.83 14.37 -15.34
CA ASN A 149 -10.68 13.35 -16.36
C ASN A 149 -9.82 12.21 -15.83
N ARG A 150 -10.39 11.05 -15.69
CA ARG A 150 -9.70 9.85 -15.19
C ARG A 150 -8.84 9.18 -16.24
N TYR A 151 -9.01 9.54 -17.53
CA TYR A 151 -8.44 8.79 -18.65
C TYR A 151 -8.78 7.30 -18.52
N ASN A 152 -7.76 6.42 -18.42
CA ASN A 152 -7.94 4.98 -18.20
C ASN A 152 -7.66 4.56 -16.74
N CYS A 153 -7.48 5.53 -15.83
CA CYS A 153 -7.22 5.25 -14.43
C CYS A 153 -8.46 4.64 -13.76
N ARG A 154 -8.30 3.43 -13.28
CA ARG A 154 -9.28 2.75 -12.43
C ARG A 154 -9.22 3.32 -11.02
N VAL A 155 -10.32 3.35 -10.32
CA VAL A 155 -10.37 3.87 -8.95
C VAL A 155 -11.11 2.91 -8.04
N THR A 156 -10.47 2.51 -6.96
CA THR A 156 -10.99 1.54 -6.00
C THR A 156 -10.97 2.13 -4.60
N CYS A 157 -12.02 1.92 -3.84
CA CYS A 157 -12.01 2.19 -2.40
C CYS A 157 -11.23 1.07 -1.69
N ASN A 158 -10.12 1.42 -1.04
CA ASN A 158 -9.34 0.50 -0.23
C ASN A 158 -9.69 0.71 1.24
N TYR A 159 -10.21 -0.33 1.88
CA TYR A 159 -10.78 -0.29 3.22
C TYR A 159 -10.04 -1.26 4.13
N VAL A 160 -9.46 -0.76 5.21
CA VAL A 160 -8.85 -1.58 6.26
C VAL A 160 -9.90 -1.85 7.33
N VAL A 161 -10.34 -3.09 7.40
CA VAL A 161 -11.36 -3.53 8.35
C VAL A 161 -10.75 -3.77 9.72
N ASN A 162 -11.39 -3.25 10.75
CA ASN A 162 -11.14 -3.55 12.15
C ASN A 162 -12.48 -3.76 12.88
N PRO A 163 -12.50 -4.28 14.14
CA PRO A 163 -13.74 -4.52 14.87
C PRO A 163 -14.63 -3.29 15.05
N ASP A 164 -14.04 -2.09 15.07
CA ASP A 164 -14.76 -0.85 15.36
C ASP A 164 -15.35 -0.18 14.09
N ASN A 165 -14.99 -0.67 12.90
CA ASN A 165 -15.49 -0.12 11.63
C ASN A 165 -16.16 -1.15 10.72
N VAL A 166 -16.19 -2.42 11.11
CA VAL A 166 -16.75 -3.52 10.29
C VAL A 166 -18.20 -3.24 9.88
N GLN A 167 -18.98 -2.60 10.73
CA GLN A 167 -20.40 -2.30 10.48
C GLN A 167 -20.61 -1.16 9.45
N ASP A 168 -19.58 -0.38 9.15
CA ASP A 168 -19.65 0.72 8.20
C ASP A 168 -19.48 0.27 6.73
N ILE A 169 -19.06 -0.98 6.51
CA ILE A 169 -18.73 -1.52 5.16
C ILE A 169 -19.87 -1.28 4.17
N LYS A 170 -21.11 -1.63 4.57
CA LYS A 170 -22.25 -1.45 3.68
C LYS A 170 -22.53 0.02 3.39
N THR A 171 -22.42 0.89 4.38
CA THR A 171 -22.65 2.34 4.21
C THR A 171 -21.59 2.94 3.26
N ILE A 172 -20.33 2.51 3.37
CA ILE A 172 -19.25 2.93 2.46
C ILE A 172 -19.51 2.43 1.04
N GLN A 173 -20.02 1.20 0.88
CA GLN A 173 -20.42 0.71 -0.44
C GLN A 173 -21.51 1.61 -1.04
N ASP A 174 -22.61 1.82 -0.31
CA ASP A 174 -23.80 2.53 -0.81
C ASP A 174 -23.53 4.05 -1.00
N GLU A 175 -22.84 4.70 -0.06
CA GLU A 175 -22.72 6.17 -0.04
C GLU A 175 -21.42 6.70 -0.68
N ILE A 176 -20.40 5.87 -0.83
CA ILE A 176 -19.12 6.30 -1.41
C ILE A 176 -18.85 5.56 -2.72
N VAL A 177 -18.79 4.24 -2.69
CA VAL A 177 -18.37 3.46 -3.88
C VAL A 177 -19.39 3.67 -5.02
N ASP A 178 -20.68 3.50 -4.74
CA ASP A 178 -21.73 3.58 -5.75
C ASP A 178 -21.97 5.02 -6.22
N ILE A 179 -22.01 5.99 -5.28
CA ILE A 179 -22.28 7.41 -5.62
C ILE A 179 -21.13 8.03 -6.43
N TYR A 180 -19.89 7.71 -6.10
CA TYR A 180 -18.71 8.24 -6.80
C TYR A 180 -18.24 7.36 -7.95
N ASN A 181 -18.97 6.28 -8.25
CA ASN A 181 -18.66 5.32 -9.34
C ASN A 181 -17.24 4.82 -9.24
N LEU A 182 -16.87 4.31 -8.07
CA LEU A 182 -15.63 3.59 -7.87
C LEU A 182 -15.83 2.15 -8.34
N GLU A 183 -14.75 1.48 -8.79
CA GLU A 183 -14.89 0.15 -9.40
C GLU A 183 -15.26 -0.94 -8.39
N GLU A 184 -14.71 -0.83 -7.18
CA GLU A 184 -14.93 -1.83 -6.13
C GLU A 184 -14.65 -1.26 -4.74
N LEU A 185 -15.20 -1.91 -3.73
CA LEU A 185 -14.79 -1.82 -2.34
C LEU A 185 -13.82 -2.97 -2.04
N ARG A 186 -12.53 -2.66 -1.90
CA ARG A 186 -11.51 -3.64 -1.57
C ARG A 186 -11.30 -3.70 -0.07
N LEU A 187 -11.66 -4.81 0.53
CA LEU A 187 -11.49 -5.03 1.96
C LEU A 187 -10.13 -5.66 2.28
N ASN A 188 -9.46 -5.13 3.29
CA ASN A 188 -8.24 -5.69 3.87
C ASN A 188 -8.42 -5.75 5.39
N ILE A 189 -8.03 -6.83 6.03
CA ILE A 189 -8.04 -6.92 7.49
C ILE A 189 -6.89 -6.06 8.04
N ALA A 190 -7.17 -5.28 9.08
CA ALA A 190 -6.14 -4.56 9.82
C ALA A 190 -5.07 -5.54 10.33
N GLN A 191 -3.81 -5.17 10.16
CA GLN A 191 -2.67 -5.99 10.54
C GLN A 191 -1.95 -5.37 11.71
N ASN A 192 -1.38 -6.21 12.56
CA ASN A 192 -0.44 -5.74 13.55
C ASN A 192 0.95 -5.64 12.91
N TRP A 193 1.53 -4.45 12.92
CA TRP A 193 2.86 -4.16 12.38
C TRP A 193 3.96 -4.28 13.44
N SER A 194 3.59 -4.41 14.73
CA SER A 194 4.53 -4.58 15.84
C SER A 194 4.94 -6.05 15.97
N GLU A 195 6.11 -6.28 16.54
CA GLU A 195 6.60 -7.64 16.88
C GLU A 195 5.78 -8.33 17.96
N ASP A 196 4.95 -7.60 18.68
CA ASP A 196 4.02 -8.09 19.70
C ASP A 196 2.70 -8.60 19.08
N GLU A 197 2.71 -9.76 18.78
CA GLU A 197 1.91 -10.99 18.77
C GLU A 197 0.40 -10.93 18.71
N SER A 198 -0.34 -10.02 18.26
CA SER A 198 -1.75 -10.37 18.00
C SER A 198 -2.31 -9.63 16.80
N MET A 199 -2.87 -10.41 15.88
CA MET A 199 -3.93 -9.89 15.01
C MET A 199 -4.87 -9.04 15.86
N PRO A 200 -5.41 -7.91 15.35
CA PRO A 200 -6.41 -7.17 16.08
C PRO A 200 -7.49 -8.15 16.52
N GLY A 201 -7.41 -8.58 17.78
CA GLY A 201 -8.47 -9.35 18.42
C GLY A 201 -9.69 -8.47 18.57
N GLY A 202 -10.83 -9.07 18.84
CA GLY A 202 -12.03 -8.30 19.19
C GLY A 202 -13.16 -8.41 18.16
N TYR A 203 -12.98 -9.13 17.06
CA TYR A 203 -14.11 -9.48 16.17
C TYR A 203 -15.08 -10.40 16.90
N THR A 204 -16.36 -10.01 16.93
CA THR A 204 -17.43 -10.86 17.45
C THR A 204 -17.78 -11.98 16.44
N GLN A 205 -18.51 -12.99 16.87
CA GLN A 205 -19.04 -14.01 15.97
C GLN A 205 -19.98 -13.43 14.91
N GLU A 206 -20.66 -12.35 15.25
CA GLU A 206 -21.53 -11.61 14.34
C GLU A 206 -20.71 -10.86 13.27
N ASP A 207 -19.60 -10.21 13.65
CA ASP A 207 -18.68 -9.57 12.73
C ASP A 207 -18.08 -10.58 11.75
N ILE A 208 -17.64 -11.74 12.28
CA ILE A 208 -17.11 -12.82 11.44
C ILE A 208 -18.16 -13.33 10.46
N LYS A 209 -19.41 -13.53 10.91
CA LYS A 209 -20.51 -13.93 10.04
C LYS A 209 -20.79 -12.88 8.97
N TYR A 210 -20.86 -11.61 9.35
CA TYR A 210 -21.07 -10.50 8.43
C TYR A 210 -19.94 -10.42 7.39
N LEU A 211 -18.68 -10.52 7.83
CA LEU A 211 -17.53 -10.53 6.94
C LEU A 211 -17.56 -11.73 5.97
N LYS A 212 -18.03 -12.91 6.40
CA LYS A 212 -18.22 -14.06 5.53
C LYS A 212 -19.23 -13.74 4.41
N ASP A 213 -20.34 -13.15 4.76
CA ASP A 213 -21.42 -12.82 3.79
C ASP A 213 -20.93 -11.77 2.77
N VAL A 214 -20.23 -10.74 3.23
CA VAL A 214 -19.69 -9.66 2.39
C VAL A 214 -18.48 -10.14 1.58
N TRP A 215 -17.64 -10.96 2.17
CA TRP A 215 -16.36 -11.38 1.55
C TRP A 215 -16.48 -12.59 0.64
N SER A 216 -17.51 -13.39 0.77
CA SER A 216 -17.75 -14.56 -0.11
C SER A 216 -17.79 -14.17 -1.59
N GLN A 217 -18.07 -12.90 -1.89
CA GLN A 217 -18.14 -12.37 -3.25
C GLN A 217 -16.80 -11.83 -3.77
N ASN A 218 -15.81 -11.52 -2.92
CA ASN A 218 -14.64 -10.70 -3.28
C ASN A 218 -13.27 -11.25 -2.86
N ILE A 219 -13.18 -12.37 -2.11
CA ILE A 219 -11.87 -12.87 -1.66
C ILE A 219 -11.18 -13.66 -2.77
N LYS A 220 -10.22 -13.02 -3.41
CA LYS A 220 -9.16 -13.68 -4.17
C LYS A 220 -7.97 -13.90 -3.23
N GLY A 221 -7.95 -14.99 -2.50
CA GLY A 221 -6.82 -15.34 -1.61
C GLY A 221 -6.63 -16.84 -1.54
N LYS A 222 -5.41 -17.27 -1.23
CA LYS A 222 -5.10 -18.67 -0.97
C LYS A 222 -5.68 -19.05 0.39
N ASP A 223 -6.25 -20.24 0.48
CA ASP A 223 -6.81 -20.78 1.73
C ASP A 223 -5.72 -21.18 2.74
N LYS A 224 -4.47 -21.21 2.30
CA LYS A 224 -3.31 -21.50 3.13
C LYS A 224 -2.15 -20.64 2.69
N TRP A 225 -1.55 -19.91 3.63
CA TRP A 225 -0.32 -19.19 3.41
C TRP A 225 0.88 -20.12 3.65
N ASP A 226 1.77 -20.18 2.66
CA ASP A 226 3.07 -20.82 2.79
C ASP A 226 4.15 -19.78 2.49
N TYR A 227 5.22 -19.72 3.29
CA TYR A 227 6.36 -18.83 3.05
C TYR A 227 6.99 -19.07 1.68
N GLN A 228 6.98 -20.30 1.17
CA GLN A 228 7.50 -20.64 -0.17
C GLN A 228 6.75 -19.92 -1.30
N ASP A 229 5.51 -19.50 -1.05
CA ASP A 229 4.68 -18.77 -1.99
C ASP A 229 4.87 -17.24 -1.90
N CYS A 230 5.73 -16.76 -1.03
CA CYS A 230 5.95 -15.34 -0.85
C CYS A 230 6.65 -14.73 -2.07
N PHE A 231 5.89 -14.00 -2.87
CA PHE A 231 6.42 -13.32 -4.06
C PHE A 231 7.44 -12.24 -3.70
N TRP A 232 7.31 -11.57 -2.55
CA TRP A 232 8.23 -10.55 -2.09
C TRP A 232 9.67 -11.05 -2.05
N VAL A 233 9.87 -12.22 -1.48
CA VAL A 233 11.21 -12.84 -1.32
C VAL A 233 11.85 -13.18 -2.65
N ASN A 234 11.04 -13.50 -3.67
CA ASN A 234 11.54 -13.99 -4.94
C ASN A 234 11.53 -12.95 -6.05
N GLU A 235 10.49 -12.13 -6.13
CA GLU A 235 10.20 -11.26 -7.28
C GLU A 235 9.83 -9.82 -6.88
N GLY A 236 9.72 -9.53 -5.58
CA GLY A 236 9.33 -8.23 -5.06
C GLY A 236 10.52 -7.39 -4.59
N ILE A 237 10.28 -6.08 -4.49
CA ILE A 237 11.17 -5.11 -3.84
C ILE A 237 10.32 -4.03 -3.15
N TYR A 238 10.72 -3.63 -1.96
CA TYR A 238 10.23 -2.43 -1.30
C TYR A 238 11.40 -1.46 -1.07
N THR A 239 11.25 -0.23 -1.53
CA THR A 239 12.28 0.81 -1.39
C THR A 239 11.74 1.99 -0.60
N THR A 240 12.53 2.48 0.37
CA THR A 240 12.19 3.67 1.14
C THR A 240 12.62 4.94 0.39
N VAL A 241 12.16 6.08 0.88
CA VAL A 241 12.52 7.40 0.34
C VAL A 241 14.04 7.69 0.41
N GLU A 242 14.75 7.04 1.35
CA GLU A 242 16.21 7.08 1.49
C GLU A 242 16.94 6.13 0.52
N GLY A 243 16.23 5.34 -0.26
CA GLY A 243 16.81 4.32 -1.14
C GLY A 243 17.08 2.98 -0.47
N HIS A 244 16.72 2.81 0.79
CA HIS A 244 16.89 1.54 1.49
C HIS A 244 16.01 0.45 0.88
N VAL A 245 16.60 -0.72 0.69
CA VAL A 245 15.89 -1.92 0.21
C VAL A 245 15.46 -2.78 1.39
N LYS A 246 14.17 -3.00 1.50
CA LYS A 246 13.57 -3.90 2.49
C LYS A 246 12.90 -5.08 1.80
N MET A 247 12.70 -6.18 2.53
CA MET A 247 12.12 -7.39 1.95
C MET A 247 10.68 -7.17 1.44
N CYS A 248 9.86 -6.50 2.24
CA CYS A 248 8.45 -6.23 1.88
C CYS A 248 7.89 -5.06 2.69
N CYS A 249 6.69 -4.64 2.34
CA CYS A 249 5.96 -3.58 3.05
C CYS A 249 5.33 -4.04 4.37
N MET A 250 5.38 -5.34 4.70
CA MET A 250 4.78 -5.90 5.93
C MET A 250 5.73 -5.88 7.12
N ASN A 251 7.02 -5.76 6.90
CA ASN A 251 8.04 -5.69 7.95
C ASN A 251 8.92 -4.46 7.73
N THR A 252 8.32 -3.31 7.83
CA THR A 252 8.98 -2.03 7.60
C THR A 252 9.96 -1.64 8.70
N GLY A 253 9.81 -2.20 9.91
CA GLY A 253 10.75 -2.01 11.02
C GLY A 253 12.04 -2.83 10.91
N ALA A 254 12.10 -3.84 10.01
CA ALA A 254 13.33 -4.63 9.83
C ALA A 254 14.46 -3.80 9.24
N GLU A 255 15.70 -4.19 9.56
CA GLU A 255 16.89 -3.58 8.97
C GLU A 255 16.90 -3.72 7.45
N PRO A 256 17.36 -2.71 6.71
CA PRO A 256 17.47 -2.78 5.26
C PRO A 256 18.64 -3.69 4.83
N PHE A 257 18.49 -4.33 3.67
CA PHE A 257 19.53 -5.18 3.09
C PHE A 257 20.63 -4.39 2.36
N GLY A 258 20.41 -3.11 2.12
CA GLY A 258 21.33 -2.21 1.42
C GLY A 258 20.60 -0.97 0.92
N ASN A 259 21.27 -0.16 0.12
CA ASN A 259 20.76 1.10 -0.40
C ASN A 259 21.00 1.19 -1.92
N LEU A 260 19.93 1.48 -2.69
CA LEU A 260 20.00 1.58 -4.16
C LEU A 260 20.78 2.80 -4.66
N PHE A 261 21.10 3.76 -3.79
CA PHE A 261 21.96 4.88 -4.14
C PHE A 261 23.46 4.56 -3.95
N GLU A 262 23.78 3.39 -3.40
CA GLU A 262 25.14 2.94 -3.12
C GLU A 262 25.48 1.64 -3.86
N ASN A 263 24.50 0.75 -3.99
CA ASN A 263 24.68 -0.59 -4.53
C ASN A 263 23.59 -0.91 -5.56
N SER A 264 23.91 -1.71 -6.56
CA SER A 264 22.89 -2.25 -7.44
C SER A 264 21.96 -3.22 -6.70
N ILE A 265 20.72 -3.35 -7.17
CA ILE A 265 19.78 -4.31 -6.57
C ILE A 265 20.29 -5.76 -6.67
N ASP A 266 21.04 -6.09 -7.72
CA ASP A 266 21.59 -7.43 -7.88
C ASP A 266 22.68 -7.70 -6.84
N GLU A 267 23.56 -6.73 -6.51
CA GLU A 267 24.54 -6.84 -5.42
C GLU A 267 23.85 -7.00 -4.07
N ILE A 268 22.82 -6.16 -3.78
CA ILE A 268 22.04 -6.26 -2.54
C ILE A 268 21.42 -7.65 -2.39
N ARG A 269 20.84 -8.19 -3.46
CA ARG A 269 20.22 -9.51 -3.46
C ARG A 269 21.21 -10.68 -3.37
N LEU A 270 22.51 -10.43 -3.52
CA LEU A 270 23.58 -11.41 -3.31
C LEU A 270 24.17 -11.36 -1.91
N THR A 271 23.83 -10.37 -1.09
CA THR A 271 24.31 -10.31 0.31
C THR A 271 23.86 -11.55 1.09
N GLU A 272 24.65 -11.94 2.07
CA GLU A 272 24.35 -13.08 2.92
C GLU A 272 23.01 -12.93 3.64
N ASP A 273 22.73 -11.74 4.17
CA ASP A 273 21.50 -11.45 4.89
C ASP A 273 20.27 -11.62 3.99
N TYR A 274 20.29 -11.07 2.76
CA TYR A 274 19.19 -11.24 1.82
C TYR A 274 19.00 -12.72 1.46
N GLN A 275 20.09 -13.43 1.19
CA GLN A 275 20.03 -14.84 0.83
C GLN A 275 19.54 -15.72 1.98
N ASN A 276 19.94 -15.42 3.22
CA ASN A 276 19.45 -16.13 4.41
C ASN A 276 17.93 -16.00 4.58
N VAL A 277 17.39 -14.78 4.42
CA VAL A 277 15.94 -14.57 4.46
C VAL A 277 15.25 -15.34 3.34
N LYS A 278 15.78 -15.26 2.13
CA LYS A 278 15.24 -15.96 0.97
C LYS A 278 15.22 -17.47 1.13
N VAL A 279 16.36 -18.05 1.54
CA VAL A 279 16.49 -19.49 1.79
C VAL A 279 15.54 -19.90 2.92
N GLY A 280 15.50 -19.14 4.01
CA GLY A 280 14.58 -19.42 5.12
C GLY A 280 13.14 -19.47 4.69
N CYS A 281 12.67 -18.50 3.92
CA CYS A 281 11.30 -18.52 3.38
C CYS A 281 11.08 -19.70 2.43
N ASN A 282 11.97 -19.91 1.46
CA ASN A 282 11.81 -20.96 0.46
C ASN A 282 11.91 -22.39 1.05
N THR A 283 12.48 -22.56 2.22
CA THR A 283 12.52 -23.82 2.97
C THR A 283 11.48 -23.91 4.09
N ASN A 284 10.57 -22.94 4.16
CA ASN A 284 9.55 -22.84 5.21
C ASN A 284 10.13 -22.74 6.63
N ASN A 285 11.34 -22.20 6.74
CA ASN A 285 12.04 -21.92 8.00
C ASN A 285 12.46 -20.44 8.05
N PRO A 286 11.49 -19.50 8.17
CA PRO A 286 11.75 -18.08 8.04
C PRO A 286 12.67 -17.55 9.13
N THR A 287 13.53 -16.61 8.76
CA THR A 287 14.37 -15.86 9.68
C THR A 287 13.54 -14.84 10.48
N SER A 288 14.21 -14.10 11.39
CA SER A 288 13.59 -13.05 12.21
C SER A 288 12.81 -12.03 11.40
N HIS A 289 13.25 -11.69 10.17
CA HIS A 289 12.56 -10.76 9.28
C HIS A 289 11.16 -11.20 8.86
N CYS A 290 10.93 -12.51 8.81
CA CYS A 290 9.66 -13.08 8.32
C CYS A 290 8.96 -13.97 9.35
N LYS A 291 9.58 -14.24 10.50
CA LYS A 291 9.07 -15.20 11.49
C LYS A 291 7.69 -14.82 12.02
N ASN A 292 7.46 -13.53 12.24
CA ASN A 292 6.22 -12.97 12.74
C ASN A 292 5.40 -12.28 11.65
N CYS A 293 5.36 -12.88 10.45
CA CYS A 293 4.62 -12.34 9.33
C CYS A 293 3.10 -12.38 9.61
N SER A 294 2.47 -11.23 9.73
CA SER A 294 1.03 -11.10 9.97
C SER A 294 0.17 -11.69 8.85
N TYR A 295 0.69 -11.78 7.61
CA TYR A 295 0.03 -12.47 6.52
C TYR A 295 -0.18 -13.96 6.79
N LYS A 296 0.73 -14.60 7.54
CA LYS A 296 0.62 -16.00 7.94
C LYS A 296 -0.60 -16.24 8.85
N GLU A 297 -0.91 -15.28 9.71
CA GLU A 297 -2.01 -15.37 10.67
C GLU A 297 -3.35 -14.99 10.04
N LEU A 298 -3.33 -14.15 9.01
CA LEU A 298 -4.53 -13.80 8.24
C LEU A 298 -5.12 -15.01 7.50
N ALA A 299 -4.30 -15.92 7.00
CA ALA A 299 -4.77 -17.04 6.22
C ALA A 299 -5.77 -17.94 6.97
N PRO A 300 -5.55 -18.33 8.25
CA PRO A 300 -6.54 -19.09 9.02
C PRO A 300 -7.84 -18.33 9.22
N MET A 301 -7.77 -17.02 9.48
CA MET A 301 -8.95 -16.17 9.66
C MET A 301 -9.74 -16.04 8.36
N LEU A 302 -9.05 -15.80 7.24
CA LEU A 302 -9.66 -15.76 5.91
C LEU A 302 -10.27 -17.11 5.52
N THR A 303 -9.61 -18.23 5.86
CA THR A 303 -10.14 -19.59 5.67
C THR A 303 -11.39 -19.79 6.50
N THR A 304 -11.40 -19.32 7.75
CA THR A 304 -12.59 -19.38 8.62
C THR A 304 -13.72 -18.55 8.02
N ILE A 305 -13.43 -17.35 7.51
CA ILE A 305 -14.40 -16.49 6.84
C ILE A 305 -14.96 -17.18 5.58
N LYS A 306 -14.14 -17.87 4.77
CA LYS A 306 -14.56 -18.55 3.54
C LYS A 306 -15.37 -19.84 3.75
N ASN A 307 -15.04 -20.63 4.77
CA ASN A 307 -15.53 -22.01 4.94
C ASN A 307 -16.63 -22.14 6.00
N GLY A 308 -17.10 -21.06 6.57
CA GLY A 308 -18.10 -21.05 7.66
C GLY A 308 -19.56 -21.16 7.26
#